data_e1ec1e21172ea148c820893212f02642
#
_entry.id   e1ec1e21172ea148c820893212f02642
#
_cell.length_a   1.000
_cell.length_b   1.000
_cell.length_c   1.000
_cell.angle_alpha   90.00
_cell.angle_beta   90.00
_cell.angle_gamma   90.00
#
_symmetry.space_group_name_H-M   'P 1'
#
loop_
_entity.id
_entity.type
_entity.pdbx_description
1 polymer ?
#
loop_
_entity_poly.entity_id
_entity_poly.type
_entity_poly.pdbx_seq_one_letter_code
_entity_poly.pdbx_strand_id
1 'polypeptide(L)'
;MRIRPFRPGDEPALAEICLKTADAGADATGLLDDDDLWAEIFVLPYAARHPEFAFVVETDDHRVVGYVVGAPDSAAFEDWFHTEWWPRFAERWPKPQGDPLPVSVSRQDGIVRYAYARRGGAQPFGDEYPAHLHIDLLPETQGQGLGRRLIETLEDALREAGVTGLHLVASSDNTGAIAFYPRVGFEPLPSPEGAQVFATRL
;
A
#
# COMPACT_ATOMS: atom_id res chain seq x y z
N MET A 1 -3.13 13.56 -18.78
CA MET A 1 -2.92 13.04 -17.39
C MET A 1 -1.58 13.52 -16.85
N ARG A 2 -1.52 13.96 -15.59
CA ARG A 2 -0.31 14.43 -14.91
C ARG A 2 -0.17 13.75 -13.54
N ILE A 3 1.08 13.63 -13.07
CA ILE A 3 1.37 13.24 -11.69
C ILE A 3 1.54 14.52 -10.88
N ARG A 4 0.96 14.56 -9.70
CA ARG A 4 1.10 15.66 -8.73
C ARG A 4 1.15 15.14 -7.30
N PRO A 5 1.70 15.92 -6.34
CA PRO A 5 1.56 15.61 -4.93
C PRO A 5 0.10 15.45 -4.50
N PHE A 6 -0.13 14.57 -3.54
CA PHE A 6 -1.37 14.44 -2.81
C PHE A 6 -1.79 15.81 -2.20
N ARG A 7 -3.09 16.02 -2.09
CA ARG A 7 -3.68 17.20 -1.44
C ARG A 7 -4.84 16.78 -0.53
N PRO A 8 -5.07 17.46 0.59
CA PRO A 8 -6.29 17.29 1.36
C PRO A 8 -7.53 17.41 0.46
N GLY A 9 -8.41 16.39 0.54
CA GLY A 9 -9.57 16.24 -0.35
C GLY A 9 -9.42 15.15 -1.43
N ASP A 10 -8.21 14.59 -1.62
CA ASP A 10 -7.98 13.44 -2.51
C ASP A 10 -8.34 12.09 -1.83
N GLU A 11 -8.47 12.05 -0.50
CA GLU A 11 -8.68 10.84 0.29
C GLU A 11 -9.83 9.95 -0.22
N PRO A 12 -11.00 10.49 -0.60
CA PRO A 12 -12.08 9.66 -1.14
C PRO A 12 -11.70 8.95 -2.43
N ALA A 13 -10.93 9.61 -3.30
CA ALA A 13 -10.46 9.01 -4.56
C ALA A 13 -9.39 7.94 -4.31
N LEU A 14 -8.48 8.16 -3.34
CA LEU A 14 -7.51 7.15 -2.92
C LEU A 14 -8.22 5.89 -2.39
N ALA A 15 -9.25 6.08 -1.56
CA ALA A 15 -10.04 4.98 -1.00
C ALA A 15 -10.77 4.20 -2.10
N GLU A 16 -11.39 4.89 -3.06
CA GLU A 16 -12.06 4.27 -4.20
C GLU A 16 -11.08 3.46 -5.06
N ILE A 17 -9.92 4.03 -5.39
CA ILE A 17 -8.90 3.34 -6.20
C ILE A 17 -8.39 2.10 -5.46
N CYS A 18 -8.07 2.23 -4.16
CA CYS A 18 -7.66 1.11 -3.34
C CYS A 18 -8.69 -0.03 -3.40
N LEU A 19 -9.97 0.26 -3.15
CA LEU A 19 -11.05 -0.73 -3.23
C LEU A 19 -11.14 -1.39 -4.62
N LYS A 20 -11.01 -0.60 -5.69
CA LYS A 20 -11.12 -1.09 -7.08
C LYS A 20 -9.93 -1.92 -7.54
N THR A 21 -8.89 -2.05 -6.73
CA THR A 21 -7.65 -2.79 -7.06
C THR A 21 -7.21 -3.78 -5.98
N ALA A 22 -7.89 -3.82 -4.82
CA ALA A 22 -7.44 -4.58 -3.65
C ALA A 22 -7.50 -6.11 -3.80
N ASP A 23 -8.25 -6.65 -4.78
CA ASP A 23 -8.29 -8.09 -5.02
C ASP A 23 -7.24 -8.53 -6.05
N ALA A 24 -5.98 -8.53 -5.64
CA ALA A 24 -4.84 -8.85 -6.51
C ALA A 24 -4.81 -8.03 -7.82
N GLY A 25 -5.19 -6.75 -7.75
CA GLY A 25 -5.29 -5.84 -8.88
C GLY A 25 -6.70 -5.77 -9.50
N ALA A 26 -7.66 -6.54 -9.02
CA ALA A 26 -9.06 -6.52 -9.42
C ALA A 26 -9.94 -5.80 -8.39
N ASP A 27 -11.20 -5.52 -8.79
CA ASP A 27 -12.21 -4.87 -7.96
C ASP A 27 -12.59 -5.75 -6.75
N ALA A 28 -12.39 -5.24 -5.55
CA ALA A 28 -12.70 -5.89 -4.28
C ALA A 28 -14.06 -5.49 -3.68
N THR A 29 -14.87 -4.72 -4.41
CA THR A 29 -16.18 -4.24 -3.92
C THR A 29 -17.07 -5.38 -3.45
N GLY A 30 -17.51 -5.32 -2.20
CA GLY A 30 -18.39 -6.30 -1.59
C GLY A 30 -17.72 -7.63 -1.20
N LEU A 31 -16.39 -7.70 -1.23
CA LEU A 31 -15.65 -8.86 -0.72
C LEU A 31 -15.49 -8.86 0.79
N LEU A 32 -15.72 -7.71 1.42
CA LEU A 32 -15.77 -7.54 2.87
C LEU A 32 -17.18 -7.07 3.27
N ASP A 33 -17.52 -7.23 4.55
CA ASP A 33 -18.74 -6.67 5.11
C ASP A 33 -18.68 -5.14 5.18
N ASP A 34 -17.46 -4.60 5.21
CA ASP A 34 -17.15 -3.16 5.27
C ASP A 34 -15.94 -2.85 4.37
N ASP A 35 -16.23 -2.35 3.17
CA ASP A 35 -15.24 -2.05 2.14
C ASP A 35 -14.24 -0.93 2.51
N ASP A 36 -14.59 -0.03 3.46
CA ASP A 36 -13.68 1.02 3.92
C ASP A 36 -12.41 0.47 4.58
N LEU A 37 -12.47 -0.78 5.07
CA LEU A 37 -11.35 -1.45 5.72
C LEU A 37 -10.10 -1.48 4.82
N TRP A 38 -10.26 -1.64 3.50
CA TRP A 38 -9.13 -1.64 2.57
C TRP A 38 -8.36 -0.34 2.63
N ALA A 39 -9.04 0.78 2.52
CA ALA A 39 -8.40 2.08 2.48
C ALA A 39 -7.72 2.45 3.81
N GLU A 40 -8.36 2.12 4.94
CA GLU A 40 -7.85 2.43 6.28
C GLU A 40 -6.61 1.62 6.68
N ILE A 41 -6.29 0.59 5.92
CA ILE A 41 -5.07 -0.22 6.14
C ILE A 41 -4.00 0.11 5.10
N PHE A 42 -4.36 0.26 3.82
CA PHE A 42 -3.41 0.19 2.72
C PHE A 42 -3.09 1.52 2.03
N VAL A 43 -3.88 2.60 2.26
CA VAL A 43 -3.60 3.89 1.61
C VAL A 43 -3.74 5.10 2.51
N LEU A 44 -4.84 5.24 3.26
CA LEU A 44 -5.11 6.45 4.05
C LEU A 44 -4.09 6.72 5.17
N PRO A 45 -3.56 5.71 5.88
CA PRO A 45 -2.53 5.96 6.90
C PRO A 45 -1.25 6.56 6.30
N TYR A 46 -0.88 6.18 5.08
CA TYR A 46 0.29 6.73 4.39
C TYR A 46 0.09 8.20 4.05
N ALA A 47 -1.04 8.54 3.42
CA ALA A 47 -1.37 9.92 3.08
C ALA A 47 -1.53 10.81 4.33
N ALA A 48 -2.00 10.25 5.44
CA ALA A 48 -2.13 10.98 6.71
C ALA A 48 -0.79 11.20 7.42
N ARG A 49 0.12 10.20 7.38
CA ARG A 49 1.41 10.26 8.09
C ARG A 49 2.50 10.94 7.28
N HIS A 50 2.52 10.67 5.97
CA HIS A 50 3.59 11.05 5.06
C HIS A 50 3.02 11.62 3.75
N PRO A 51 2.24 12.73 3.79
CA PRO A 51 1.69 13.34 2.58
C PRO A 51 2.75 13.78 1.58
N GLU A 52 3.99 14.03 2.03
CA GLU A 52 5.15 14.36 1.20
C GLU A 52 5.63 13.19 0.31
N PHE A 53 5.29 11.96 0.68
CA PHE A 53 5.56 10.74 -0.09
C PHE A 53 4.29 10.13 -0.70
N ALA A 54 3.27 10.95 -0.92
CA ALA A 54 2.03 10.58 -1.57
C ALA A 54 1.84 11.37 -2.87
N PHE A 55 1.66 10.66 -3.99
CA PHE A 55 1.47 11.26 -5.31
C PHE A 55 0.29 10.61 -6.02
N VAL A 56 -0.41 11.40 -6.80
CA VAL A 56 -1.61 10.96 -7.53
C VAL A 56 -1.49 11.20 -9.02
N VAL A 57 -2.16 10.38 -9.81
CA VAL A 57 -2.41 10.63 -11.25
C VAL A 57 -3.73 11.36 -11.37
N GLU A 58 -3.69 12.56 -11.92
CA GLU A 58 -4.87 13.39 -12.19
C GLU A 58 -5.10 13.49 -13.70
N THR A 59 -6.33 13.28 -14.11
CA THR A 59 -6.79 13.49 -15.51
C THR A 59 -6.97 14.97 -15.83
N ASP A 60 -7.20 15.30 -17.10
CA ASP A 60 -7.38 16.69 -17.52
C ASP A 60 -8.71 17.28 -17.03
N ASP A 61 -9.68 16.43 -16.68
CA ASP A 61 -10.95 16.78 -16.03
C ASP A 61 -10.88 16.70 -14.49
N HIS A 62 -9.66 16.69 -13.94
CA HIS A 62 -9.37 16.73 -12.49
C HIS A 62 -9.78 15.49 -11.68
N ARG A 63 -10.06 14.36 -12.31
CA ARG A 63 -10.32 13.11 -11.62
C ARG A 63 -9.00 12.43 -11.22
N VAL A 64 -8.87 11.98 -9.97
CA VAL A 64 -7.74 11.14 -9.53
C VAL A 64 -8.02 9.69 -9.92
N VAL A 65 -7.06 9.04 -10.59
CA VAL A 65 -7.23 7.72 -11.23
C VAL A 65 -6.09 6.74 -10.91
N GLY A 66 -5.20 7.13 -10.04
CA GLY A 66 -4.09 6.30 -9.55
C GLY A 66 -3.30 7.03 -8.48
N TYR A 67 -2.55 6.29 -7.70
CA TYR A 67 -1.69 6.84 -6.66
C TYR A 67 -0.44 6.00 -6.46
N VAL A 68 0.56 6.60 -5.84
CA VAL A 68 1.63 5.93 -5.08
C VAL A 68 1.72 6.60 -3.72
N VAL A 69 1.87 5.79 -2.68
CA VAL A 69 2.11 6.26 -1.31
C VAL A 69 3.29 5.50 -0.72
N GLY A 70 4.11 6.18 0.06
CA GLY A 70 5.29 5.61 0.68
C GLY A 70 5.43 5.95 2.15
N ALA A 71 6.14 5.10 2.88
CA ALA A 71 6.64 5.35 4.21
C ALA A 71 8.17 5.28 4.17
N PRO A 72 8.90 6.34 4.56
CA PRO A 72 10.35 6.41 4.44
C PRO A 72 11.08 5.50 5.45
N ASP A 73 10.42 5.14 6.54
CA ASP A 73 10.88 4.23 7.60
C ASP A 73 9.74 3.29 7.98
N SER A 74 9.83 2.05 7.52
CA SER A 74 8.80 1.02 7.76
C SER A 74 8.60 0.72 9.23
N ALA A 75 9.69 0.66 10.03
CA ALA A 75 9.59 0.34 11.45
C ALA A 75 8.86 1.44 12.22
N ALA A 76 9.21 2.70 11.97
CA ALA A 76 8.57 3.85 12.59
C ALA A 76 7.11 4.00 12.13
N PHE A 77 6.83 3.72 10.85
CA PHE A 77 5.47 3.76 10.33
C PHE A 77 4.57 2.69 10.95
N GLU A 78 5.05 1.45 11.06
CA GLU A 78 4.31 0.34 11.67
C GLU A 78 4.03 0.57 13.16
N ASP A 79 4.99 1.17 13.88
CA ASP A 79 4.81 1.56 15.28
C ASP A 79 3.70 2.62 15.41
N TRP A 80 3.77 3.67 14.61
CA TRP A 80 2.74 4.72 14.57
C TRP A 80 1.38 4.17 14.14
N PHE A 81 1.33 3.31 13.10
CA PHE A 81 0.08 2.68 12.68
C PHE A 81 -0.56 1.91 13.83
N HIS A 82 0.22 1.13 14.57
CA HIS A 82 -0.25 0.33 15.68
C HIS A 82 -0.67 1.15 16.90
N THR A 83 0.04 2.24 17.21
CA THR A 83 -0.19 3.02 18.45
C THR A 83 -1.14 4.20 18.27
N GLU A 84 -1.19 4.80 17.09
CA GLU A 84 -1.91 6.04 16.84
C GLU A 84 -3.03 5.91 15.80
N TRP A 85 -2.80 5.17 14.71
CA TRP A 85 -3.78 5.08 13.62
C TRP A 85 -4.85 4.03 13.89
N TRP A 86 -4.46 2.78 14.04
CA TRP A 86 -5.38 1.66 14.12
C TRP A 86 -6.30 1.65 15.35
N PRO A 87 -5.87 2.08 16.56
CA PRO A 87 -6.76 2.12 17.73
C PRO A 87 -8.02 2.95 17.56
N ARG A 88 -8.02 3.92 16.62
CA ARG A 88 -9.19 4.74 16.30
C ARG A 88 -10.36 3.94 15.74
N PHE A 89 -10.11 2.77 15.23
CA PHE A 89 -11.08 1.89 14.60
C PHE A 89 -11.44 0.65 15.43
N ALA A 90 -10.94 0.54 16.65
CA ALA A 90 -11.13 -0.65 17.50
C ALA A 90 -12.59 -0.98 17.80
N GLU A 91 -13.49 0.02 17.84
CA GLU A 91 -14.92 -0.18 18.01
C GLU A 91 -15.60 -0.65 16.71
N ARG A 92 -15.18 -0.11 15.55
CA ARG A 92 -15.72 -0.47 14.23
C ARG A 92 -15.25 -1.85 13.79
N TRP A 93 -13.96 -2.15 14.00
CA TRP A 93 -13.33 -3.42 13.64
C TRP A 93 -12.63 -4.04 14.84
N PRO A 94 -13.38 -4.65 15.78
CA PRO A 94 -12.79 -5.26 16.96
C PRO A 94 -11.90 -6.43 16.59
N LYS A 95 -10.86 -6.67 17.41
CA LYS A 95 -9.93 -7.78 17.18
C LYS A 95 -10.66 -9.12 17.20
N PRO A 96 -10.58 -9.91 16.10
CA PRO A 96 -11.21 -11.22 16.04
C PRO A 96 -10.71 -12.16 17.14
N GLN A 97 -11.64 -12.88 17.80
CA GLN A 97 -11.35 -13.79 18.90
C GLN A 97 -10.83 -15.15 18.41
N GLY A 98 -10.00 -15.79 19.21
CA GLY A 98 -9.45 -17.13 18.96
C GLY A 98 -8.04 -17.11 18.34
N ASP A 99 -7.19 -18.06 18.79
CA ASP A 99 -5.85 -18.31 18.26
C ASP A 99 -5.52 -19.82 18.43
N PRO A 100 -5.35 -20.60 17.35
CA PRO A 100 -5.56 -20.22 15.95
C PRO A 100 -7.01 -19.89 15.61
N LEU A 101 -7.21 -19.13 14.52
CA LEU A 101 -8.55 -18.86 14.02
C LEU A 101 -9.26 -20.16 13.61
N PRO A 102 -10.59 -20.24 13.76
CA PRO A 102 -11.38 -21.33 13.18
C PRO A 102 -11.11 -21.47 11.67
N VAL A 103 -11.25 -22.67 11.14
CA VAL A 103 -11.03 -23.00 9.71
C VAL A 103 -11.90 -22.16 8.76
N SER A 104 -12.99 -21.56 9.25
CA SER A 104 -13.92 -20.71 8.49
C SER A 104 -13.88 -19.26 8.97
N VAL A 105 -12.73 -18.60 8.82
CA VAL A 105 -12.62 -17.16 9.11
C VAL A 105 -13.11 -16.36 7.91
N SER A 106 -13.90 -15.30 8.15
CA SER A 106 -14.27 -14.40 7.07
C SER A 106 -13.02 -13.69 6.51
N ARG A 107 -13.09 -13.29 5.23
CA ARG A 107 -11.99 -12.50 4.62
C ARG A 107 -11.73 -11.22 5.42
N GLN A 108 -12.80 -10.57 5.88
CA GLN A 108 -12.69 -9.38 6.74
C GLN A 108 -11.93 -9.65 8.02
N ASP A 109 -12.26 -10.71 8.77
CA ASP A 109 -11.55 -11.06 10.00
C ASP A 109 -10.07 -11.31 9.77
N GLY A 110 -9.71 -11.92 8.63
CA GLY A 110 -8.32 -12.12 8.22
C GLY A 110 -7.57 -10.80 8.06
N ILE A 111 -8.20 -9.83 7.39
CA ILE A 111 -7.63 -8.48 7.15
C ILE A 111 -7.57 -7.67 8.44
N VAL A 112 -8.62 -7.70 9.28
CA VAL A 112 -8.62 -7.06 10.61
C VAL A 112 -7.50 -7.63 11.48
N ARG A 113 -7.31 -8.96 11.47
CA ARG A 113 -6.21 -9.60 12.21
C ARG A 113 -4.85 -9.16 11.70
N TYR A 114 -4.68 -9.05 10.38
CA TYR A 114 -3.46 -8.51 9.78
C TYR A 114 -3.18 -7.10 10.30
N ALA A 115 -4.17 -6.20 10.32
CA ALA A 115 -4.00 -4.85 10.85
C ALA A 115 -3.58 -4.85 12.33
N TYR A 116 -4.20 -5.69 13.17
CA TYR A 116 -3.79 -5.85 14.56
C TYR A 116 -2.42 -6.52 14.75
N ALA A 117 -1.91 -7.24 13.76
CA ALA A 117 -0.61 -7.89 13.81
C ALA A 117 0.55 -6.97 13.38
N ARG A 118 0.25 -5.86 12.71
CA ARG A 118 1.27 -4.86 12.30
C ARG A 118 1.96 -4.30 13.55
N ARG A 119 3.28 -4.28 13.54
CA ARG A 119 4.13 -3.87 14.65
C ARG A 119 5.37 -3.16 14.13
N GLY A 120 5.82 -2.14 14.87
CA GLY A 120 7.16 -1.62 14.74
C GLY A 120 8.25 -2.64 15.10
N GLY A 121 9.49 -2.21 15.07
CA GLY A 121 10.67 -3.03 15.31
C GLY A 121 11.33 -3.49 14.02
N ALA A 122 12.24 -4.45 14.11
CA ALA A 122 13.02 -4.92 12.96
C ALA A 122 12.09 -5.49 11.88
N GLN A 123 12.06 -4.82 10.74
CA GLN A 123 11.34 -5.29 9.55
C GLN A 123 12.24 -6.20 8.73
N PRO A 124 11.71 -7.25 8.10
CA PRO A 124 12.48 -8.03 7.14
C PRO A 124 13.07 -7.07 6.09
N PHE A 125 14.39 -7.16 5.88
CA PHE A 125 15.14 -6.29 4.96
C PHE A 125 15.18 -4.80 5.31
N GLY A 126 14.66 -4.36 6.47
CA GLY A 126 14.54 -2.94 6.86
C GLY A 126 15.87 -2.19 6.97
N ASP A 127 16.97 -2.88 7.29
CA ASP A 127 18.31 -2.27 7.34
C ASP A 127 18.82 -1.86 5.94
N GLU A 128 18.47 -2.62 4.91
CA GLU A 128 18.87 -2.36 3.51
C GLU A 128 17.83 -1.54 2.73
N TYR A 129 16.55 -1.76 3.01
CA TYR A 129 15.42 -1.17 2.31
C TYR A 129 14.42 -0.61 3.32
N PRO A 130 14.77 0.52 4.00
CA PRO A 130 13.96 1.05 5.12
C PRO A 130 12.57 1.52 4.70
N ALA A 131 12.40 2.02 3.47
CA ALA A 131 11.11 2.50 2.99
C ALA A 131 10.25 1.38 2.38
N HIS A 132 8.92 1.58 2.42
CA HIS A 132 8.00 0.73 1.65
C HIS A 132 6.89 1.56 0.98
N LEU A 133 6.18 0.96 0.02
CA LEU A 133 5.18 1.63 -0.78
C LEU A 133 3.91 0.79 -1.02
N HIS A 134 2.82 1.51 -1.37
CA HIS A 134 1.68 0.98 -2.12
C HIS A 134 1.45 1.82 -3.39
N ILE A 135 1.05 1.17 -4.48
CA ILE A 135 0.77 1.80 -5.77
C ILE A 135 -0.42 1.12 -6.43
N ASP A 136 -1.39 1.90 -6.84
CA ASP A 136 -2.58 1.42 -7.53
C ASP A 136 -2.99 2.37 -8.66
N LEU A 137 -3.45 1.78 -9.74
CA LEU A 137 -3.90 2.45 -10.95
C LEU A 137 -5.20 1.80 -11.44
N LEU A 138 -6.23 2.61 -11.66
CA LEU A 138 -7.47 2.12 -12.26
C LEU A 138 -7.20 1.48 -13.63
N PRO A 139 -7.93 0.43 -14.03
CA PRO A 139 -7.67 -0.34 -15.24
C PRO A 139 -7.57 0.52 -16.52
N GLU A 140 -8.40 1.55 -16.63
CA GLU A 140 -8.41 2.46 -17.78
C GLU A 140 -7.14 3.30 -17.95
N THR A 141 -6.28 3.34 -16.94
CA THR A 141 -5.02 4.10 -16.98
C THR A 141 -3.77 3.22 -17.11
N GLN A 142 -3.95 1.91 -17.08
CA GLN A 142 -2.84 0.95 -17.20
C GLN A 142 -2.25 0.93 -18.62
N GLY A 143 -1.02 0.44 -18.75
CA GLY A 143 -0.35 0.36 -20.06
C GLY A 143 0.16 1.69 -20.64
N GLN A 144 -0.03 2.82 -19.93
CA GLN A 144 0.37 4.17 -20.36
C GLN A 144 1.69 4.66 -19.74
N GLY A 145 2.43 3.77 -19.09
CA GLY A 145 3.69 4.10 -18.41
C GLY A 145 3.52 4.87 -17.10
N LEU A 146 2.29 5.11 -16.64
CA LEU A 146 1.99 5.90 -15.44
C LEU A 146 2.53 5.24 -14.16
N GLY A 147 2.46 3.91 -14.05
CA GLY A 147 3.00 3.18 -12.92
C GLY A 147 4.51 3.39 -12.75
N ARG A 148 5.29 3.30 -13.84
CA ARG A 148 6.73 3.62 -13.83
C ARG A 148 6.98 5.04 -13.35
N ARG A 149 6.27 6.01 -13.89
CA ARG A 149 6.43 7.43 -13.54
C ARG A 149 6.06 7.72 -12.09
N LEU A 150 5.06 7.04 -11.54
CA LEU A 150 4.72 7.15 -10.11
C LEU A 150 5.84 6.61 -9.23
N ILE A 151 6.39 5.43 -9.57
CA ILE A 151 7.54 4.85 -8.86
C ILE A 151 8.73 5.81 -8.90
N GLU A 152 9.13 6.27 -10.09
CA GLU A 152 10.23 7.22 -10.26
C GLU A 152 10.03 8.51 -9.45
N THR A 153 8.79 9.05 -9.42
CA THR A 153 8.46 10.23 -8.61
C THR A 153 8.62 9.98 -7.10
N LEU A 154 8.19 8.83 -6.61
CA LEU A 154 8.37 8.46 -5.20
C LEU A 154 9.84 8.21 -4.86
N GLU A 155 10.57 7.49 -5.72
CA GLU A 155 12.00 7.23 -5.53
C GLU A 155 12.80 8.53 -5.44
N ASP A 156 12.52 9.51 -6.31
CA ASP A 156 13.19 10.81 -6.28
C ASP A 156 12.91 11.54 -4.96
N ALA A 157 11.67 11.56 -4.49
CA ALA A 157 11.33 12.17 -3.20
C ALA A 157 12.01 11.45 -2.02
N LEU A 158 12.09 10.12 -2.04
CA LEU A 158 12.78 9.34 -1.02
C LEU A 158 14.30 9.56 -1.04
N ARG A 159 14.92 9.65 -2.23
CA ARG A 159 16.36 10.00 -2.39
C ARG A 159 16.66 11.39 -1.84
N GLU A 160 15.80 12.39 -2.12
CA GLU A 160 15.93 13.74 -1.56
C GLU A 160 15.85 13.75 -0.04
N ALA A 161 15.09 12.83 0.55
CA ALA A 161 15.00 12.64 2.00
C ALA A 161 16.16 11.79 2.59
N GLY A 162 17.10 11.30 1.76
CA GLY A 162 18.26 10.51 2.19
C GLY A 162 17.94 9.03 2.48
N VAL A 163 16.81 8.52 1.99
CA VAL A 163 16.43 7.11 2.10
C VAL A 163 17.27 6.27 1.13
N THR A 164 17.77 5.13 1.57
CA THR A 164 18.76 4.33 0.83
C THR A 164 18.17 3.13 0.08
N GLY A 165 16.93 2.77 0.37
CA GLY A 165 16.30 1.62 -0.25
C GLY A 165 14.80 1.56 -0.02
N LEU A 166 14.11 0.92 -0.94
CA LEU A 166 12.66 0.84 -1.01
C LEU A 166 12.24 -0.61 -1.27
N HIS A 167 11.27 -1.11 -0.53
CA HIS A 167 10.70 -2.43 -0.74
C HIS A 167 9.16 -2.38 -0.85
N LEU A 168 8.60 -3.49 -1.28
CA LEU A 168 7.17 -3.73 -1.30
C LEU A 168 6.87 -5.22 -1.23
N VAL A 169 5.63 -5.55 -0.89
CA VAL A 169 5.13 -6.92 -0.90
C VAL A 169 3.90 -6.97 -1.80
N ALA A 170 3.93 -7.86 -2.79
CA ALA A 170 2.80 -8.13 -3.67
C ALA A 170 2.24 -9.53 -3.41
N SER A 171 0.92 -9.71 -3.54
CA SER A 171 0.35 -11.07 -3.59
C SER A 171 0.93 -11.84 -4.77
N SER A 172 1.28 -13.13 -4.57
CA SER A 172 1.70 -14.00 -5.67
C SER A 172 0.61 -14.21 -6.73
N ASP A 173 -0.66 -13.99 -6.36
CA ASP A 173 -1.79 -14.08 -7.28
C ASP A 173 -1.91 -12.84 -8.18
N ASN A 174 -1.28 -11.72 -7.81
CA ASN A 174 -1.20 -10.53 -8.65
C ASN A 174 -0.11 -10.67 -9.73
N THR A 175 -0.39 -11.48 -10.74
CA THR A 175 0.55 -11.75 -11.83
C THR A 175 0.97 -10.49 -12.59
N GLY A 176 0.11 -9.48 -12.64
CA GLY A 176 0.38 -8.18 -13.23
C GLY A 176 1.48 -7.43 -12.46
N ALA A 177 1.37 -7.35 -11.14
CA ALA A 177 2.37 -6.75 -10.27
C ALA A 177 3.69 -7.52 -10.31
N ILE A 178 3.65 -8.86 -10.23
CA ILE A 178 4.84 -9.71 -10.32
C ILE A 178 5.63 -9.45 -11.62
N ALA A 179 4.93 -9.28 -12.74
CA ALA A 179 5.57 -8.98 -14.02
C ALA A 179 6.03 -7.51 -14.15
N PHE A 180 5.42 -6.59 -13.39
CA PHE A 180 5.67 -5.15 -13.49
C PHE A 180 6.95 -4.73 -12.74
N TYR A 181 7.14 -5.14 -11.49
CA TYR A 181 8.21 -4.62 -10.64
C TYR A 181 9.62 -4.86 -11.20
N PRO A 182 9.98 -6.03 -11.75
CA PRO A 182 11.29 -6.20 -12.39
C PRO A 182 11.54 -5.26 -13.59
N ARG A 183 10.48 -4.87 -14.30
CA ARG A 183 10.58 -3.94 -15.44
C ARG A 183 10.85 -2.50 -15.02
N VAL A 184 10.55 -2.16 -13.77
CA VAL A 184 10.79 -0.82 -13.20
C VAL A 184 11.97 -0.78 -12.23
N GLY A 185 12.80 -1.84 -12.20
CA GLY A 185 14.08 -1.84 -11.51
C GLY A 185 14.11 -2.53 -10.15
N PHE A 186 13.00 -3.14 -9.71
CA PHE A 186 13.01 -3.90 -8.46
C PHE A 186 13.51 -5.33 -8.65
N GLU A 187 14.26 -5.81 -7.68
CA GLU A 187 14.72 -7.19 -7.60
C GLU A 187 13.85 -8.02 -6.65
N PRO A 188 13.53 -9.29 -7.01
CA PRO A 188 12.79 -10.17 -6.10
C PRO A 188 13.68 -10.61 -4.94
N LEU A 189 13.13 -10.59 -3.73
CA LEU A 189 13.79 -11.08 -2.52
C LEU A 189 13.15 -12.38 -2.02
N PRO A 190 13.82 -13.14 -1.10
CA PRO A 190 13.21 -14.29 -0.42
C PRO A 190 11.88 -13.92 0.21
N SER A 191 10.83 -14.70 -0.04
CA SER A 191 9.45 -14.33 0.25
C SER A 191 8.70 -15.47 0.91
N PRO A 192 7.73 -15.18 1.81
CA PRO A 192 6.85 -16.21 2.35
C PRO A 192 5.89 -16.74 1.28
N GLU A 193 5.27 -17.88 1.55
CA GLU A 193 4.23 -18.45 0.68
C GLU A 193 3.06 -17.45 0.50
N GLY A 194 2.55 -17.33 -0.72
CA GLY A 194 1.44 -16.43 -1.06
C GLY A 194 1.81 -14.97 -1.31
N ALA A 195 3.09 -14.60 -1.14
CA ALA A 195 3.57 -13.26 -1.38
C ALA A 195 4.91 -13.23 -2.12
N GLN A 196 5.22 -12.11 -2.75
CA GLN A 196 6.52 -11.81 -3.33
C GLN A 196 7.00 -10.45 -2.84
N VAL A 197 8.16 -10.44 -2.20
CA VAL A 197 8.85 -9.20 -1.81
C VAL A 197 9.72 -8.73 -2.98
N PHE A 198 9.67 -7.44 -3.24
CA PHE A 198 10.53 -6.76 -4.21
C PHE A 198 11.24 -5.60 -3.54
N ALA A 199 12.48 -5.32 -3.95
CA ALA A 199 13.22 -4.19 -3.42
C ALA A 199 14.14 -3.55 -4.46
N THR A 200 14.50 -2.28 -4.23
CA THR A 200 15.48 -1.53 -5.02
C THR A 200 16.28 -0.61 -4.11
N ARG A 201 17.54 -0.36 -4.45
CA ARG A 201 18.38 0.68 -3.83
C ARG A 201 18.06 2.03 -4.46
N LEU A 202 18.06 3.07 -3.63
CA LEU A 202 17.76 4.44 -4.03
C LEU A 202 19.05 5.28 -4.21
#